data_8e088114de7567530b61080f65fd51ee
#
_entry.id   8e088114de7567530b61080f65fd51ee
#
_cell.length_a   1.000
_cell.length_b   1.000
_cell.length_c   1.000
_cell.angle_alpha   90.00
_cell.angle_beta   90.00
_cell.angle_gamma   90.00
#
_symmetry.space_group_name_H-M   'P 1'
#
loop_
_entity.id
_entity.type
_entity.pdbx_description
1 polymer ?
#
loop_
_entity_poly.entity_id
_entity_poly.type
_entity_poly.pdbx_seq_one_letter_code
_entity_poly.pdbx_strand_id
1 'polypeptide(L)'
;DRLRSRGLGDVYKRQVKNIISDNILPGDIYVRAKELHFATDVPRAVLLIRQTERTDMAALEAISNMFPDRQKDFVLSINETDLVLIKELTGPADSNKEVYEIAEEIEKKLHDDLNLKCVIGIGTTAKHLRVLADKYKEAQVAIEVGKVFDTEKSIIHYDNLGIGRLIYQLPTTLCEMFLSEVFKKNPIEALDQETLYTINKFFENNLNVSETSRKLFVHRNTLVYRLEKIKKLTGLDLREFDHAIIFKVALMVKKYLNSQNGEY
;
A
#
# COMPACT_ATOMS: atom_id res chain seq x y z
N ASP A 1 -17.43 -28.64 -26.33
CA ASP A 1 -16.53 -27.48 -26.37
C ASP A 1 -16.48 -26.66 -25.06
N ARG A 2 -17.62 -26.42 -24.39
CA ARG A 2 -17.65 -25.65 -23.11
C ARG A 2 -16.93 -26.35 -21.96
N LEU A 3 -16.92 -27.67 -21.86
CA LEU A 3 -16.22 -28.41 -20.83
C LEU A 3 -14.68 -28.41 -21.04
N ARG A 4 -14.25 -28.46 -22.30
CA ARG A 4 -12.83 -28.34 -22.66
C ARG A 4 -12.29 -26.96 -22.41
N SER A 5 -13.06 -25.90 -22.67
CA SER A 5 -12.66 -24.51 -22.39
C SER A 5 -12.62 -24.18 -20.92
N ARG A 6 -13.52 -24.77 -20.08
CA ARG A 6 -13.47 -24.63 -18.63
C ARG A 6 -12.22 -25.31 -18.05
N GLY A 7 -11.95 -26.54 -18.43
CA GLY A 7 -10.76 -27.27 -17.97
C GLY A 7 -9.44 -26.58 -18.33
N LEU A 8 -9.37 -25.99 -19.53
CA LEU A 8 -8.19 -25.22 -19.95
C LEU A 8 -8.03 -23.93 -19.11
N GLY A 9 -9.12 -23.21 -18.88
CA GLY A 9 -9.12 -22.00 -18.04
C GLY A 9 -8.66 -22.25 -16.62
N ASP A 10 -9.04 -23.37 -16.01
CA ASP A 10 -8.62 -23.76 -14.66
C ASP A 10 -7.14 -24.13 -14.60
N VAL A 11 -6.61 -24.76 -15.64
CA VAL A 11 -5.17 -25.05 -15.78
C VAL A 11 -4.37 -23.76 -15.87
N TYR A 12 -4.81 -22.78 -16.67
CA TYR A 12 -4.18 -21.48 -16.79
C TYR A 12 -4.13 -20.75 -15.45
N LYS A 13 -5.26 -20.65 -14.76
CA LYS A 13 -5.34 -20.01 -13.43
C LYS A 13 -4.41 -20.66 -12.43
N ARG A 14 -4.35 -21.98 -12.41
CA ARG A 14 -3.46 -22.73 -11.51
C ARG A 14 -1.98 -22.45 -11.81
N GLN A 15 -1.59 -22.40 -13.07
CA GLN A 15 -0.21 -22.10 -13.45
C GLN A 15 0.19 -20.67 -13.08
N VAL A 16 -0.67 -19.69 -13.38
CA VAL A 16 -0.41 -18.30 -13.02
C VAL A 16 -0.35 -18.12 -11.49
N LYS A 17 -1.23 -18.81 -10.74
CA LYS A 17 -1.18 -18.83 -9.28
C LYS A 17 0.15 -19.38 -8.76
N ASN A 18 0.67 -20.44 -9.37
CA ASN A 18 1.97 -20.99 -9.01
C ASN A 18 3.12 -20.02 -9.33
N ILE A 19 3.03 -19.27 -10.43
CA ILE A 19 4.04 -18.26 -10.80
C ILE A 19 4.09 -17.15 -9.74
N ILE A 20 2.96 -16.56 -9.37
CA ILE A 20 2.93 -15.46 -8.39
C ILE A 20 3.26 -15.90 -6.97
N SER A 21 3.05 -17.19 -6.65
CA SER A 21 3.39 -17.78 -5.35
C SER A 21 4.83 -18.25 -5.26
N ASP A 22 5.66 -18.00 -6.29
CA ASP A 22 7.08 -18.39 -6.36
C ASP A 22 7.31 -19.91 -6.24
N ASN A 23 6.33 -20.69 -6.68
CA ASN A 23 6.32 -22.16 -6.60
C ASN A 23 6.87 -22.83 -7.88
N ILE A 24 7.42 -22.05 -8.81
CA ILE A 24 7.97 -22.53 -10.08
C ILE A 24 9.40 -21.98 -10.24
N LEU A 25 10.32 -22.84 -10.62
CA LEU A 25 11.68 -22.40 -10.94
C LEU A 25 11.69 -21.39 -12.09
N PRO A 26 12.50 -20.33 -12.04
CA PRO A 26 12.54 -19.28 -13.06
C PRO A 26 12.73 -19.82 -14.50
N GLY A 27 13.49 -20.90 -14.67
CA GLY A 27 13.69 -21.55 -15.98
C GLY A 27 12.43 -22.21 -16.53
N ASP A 28 11.59 -22.76 -15.65
CA ASP A 28 10.37 -23.48 -16.05
C ASP A 28 9.22 -22.53 -16.41
N ILE A 29 9.27 -21.28 -15.95
CA ILE A 29 8.25 -20.26 -16.24
C ILE A 29 8.11 -20.07 -17.77
N TYR A 30 9.21 -19.92 -18.48
CA TYR A 30 9.19 -19.72 -19.92
C TYR A 30 8.69 -20.96 -20.69
N VAL A 31 9.08 -22.15 -20.25
CA VAL A 31 8.61 -23.40 -20.88
C VAL A 31 7.09 -23.51 -20.75
N ARG A 32 6.57 -23.30 -19.54
CA ARG A 32 5.12 -23.35 -19.27
C ARG A 32 4.35 -22.22 -19.95
N ALA A 33 4.89 -21.01 -19.99
CA ALA A 33 4.29 -19.89 -20.70
C ALA A 33 4.16 -20.18 -22.19
N LYS A 34 5.17 -20.80 -22.80
CA LYS A 34 5.17 -21.22 -24.21
C LYS A 34 4.13 -22.28 -24.46
N GLU A 35 4.01 -23.29 -23.59
CA GLU A 35 2.98 -24.34 -23.69
C GLU A 35 1.56 -23.79 -23.62
N LEU A 36 1.38 -22.72 -22.84
CA LEU A 36 0.10 -22.06 -22.62
C LEU A 36 -0.14 -20.87 -23.56
N HIS A 37 0.76 -20.61 -24.50
CA HIS A 37 0.70 -19.47 -25.42
C HIS A 37 0.61 -18.10 -24.77
N PHE A 38 1.24 -17.94 -23.58
CA PHE A 38 1.35 -16.66 -22.91
C PHE A 38 2.48 -15.81 -23.50
N ALA A 39 2.18 -14.54 -23.74
CA ALA A 39 3.23 -13.57 -24.03
C ALA A 39 4.13 -13.37 -22.80
N THR A 40 5.45 -13.60 -22.96
CA THR A 40 6.41 -13.55 -21.84
C THR A 40 6.92 -12.15 -21.53
N ASP A 41 7.06 -11.33 -22.57
CA ASP A 41 7.77 -10.03 -22.52
C ASP A 41 6.81 -8.88 -22.84
N VAL A 42 5.69 -8.83 -22.13
CA VAL A 42 4.72 -7.74 -22.19
C VAL A 42 4.57 -7.12 -20.80
N PRO A 43 4.39 -5.78 -20.71
CA PRO A 43 4.24 -5.11 -19.43
C PRO A 43 2.92 -5.55 -18.77
N ARG A 44 3.00 -5.90 -17.49
CA ARG A 44 1.84 -6.27 -16.66
C ARG A 44 1.87 -5.58 -15.33
N ALA A 45 0.69 -5.25 -14.83
CA ALA A 45 0.49 -4.84 -13.45
C ALA A 45 -0.06 -6.00 -12.62
N VAL A 46 0.33 -6.06 -11.36
CA VAL A 46 -0.25 -6.95 -10.35
C VAL A 46 -0.99 -6.11 -9.33
N LEU A 47 -2.30 -6.29 -9.26
CA LEU A 47 -3.18 -5.65 -8.27
C LEU A 47 -3.68 -6.71 -7.30
N LEU A 48 -3.41 -6.51 -6.01
CA LEU A 48 -3.97 -7.30 -4.92
C LEU A 48 -5.19 -6.57 -4.37
N ILE A 49 -6.37 -7.19 -4.51
CA ILE A 49 -7.65 -6.66 -4.03
C ILE A 49 -7.99 -7.40 -2.75
N ARG A 50 -7.84 -6.75 -1.60
CA ARG A 50 -8.17 -7.30 -0.28
C ARG A 50 -9.50 -6.77 0.19
N GLN A 51 -10.45 -7.67 0.42
CA GLN A 51 -11.77 -7.34 0.94
C GLN A 51 -11.75 -7.34 2.47
N THR A 52 -12.61 -6.51 3.08
CA THR A 52 -12.77 -6.46 4.53
C THR A 52 -13.52 -7.67 5.08
N GLU A 53 -14.35 -8.28 4.24
CA GLU A 53 -15.12 -9.48 4.54
C GLU A 53 -14.69 -10.64 3.63
N ARG A 54 -15.23 -11.84 3.88
CA ARG A 54 -14.95 -13.00 3.02
C ARG A 54 -15.31 -12.69 1.58
N THR A 55 -14.40 -13.04 0.68
CA THR A 55 -14.61 -12.93 -0.75
C THR A 55 -15.82 -13.75 -1.17
N ASP A 56 -16.87 -13.09 -1.61
CA ASP A 56 -17.96 -13.76 -2.31
C ASP A 56 -17.50 -14.14 -3.74
N MET A 57 -18.00 -15.25 -4.24
CA MET A 57 -17.84 -15.63 -5.66
C MET A 57 -18.31 -14.51 -6.60
N ALA A 58 -19.27 -13.69 -6.16
CA ALA A 58 -19.76 -12.54 -6.89
C ALA A 58 -18.68 -11.49 -7.17
N ALA A 59 -17.75 -11.23 -6.22
CA ALA A 59 -16.65 -10.29 -6.43
C ALA A 59 -15.65 -10.81 -7.47
N LEU A 60 -15.30 -12.10 -7.41
CA LEU A 60 -14.46 -12.74 -8.42
C LEU A 60 -15.10 -12.68 -9.81
N GLU A 61 -16.40 -12.94 -9.89
CA GLU A 61 -17.14 -12.91 -11.15
C GLU A 61 -17.25 -11.48 -11.69
N ALA A 62 -17.56 -10.50 -10.84
CA ALA A 62 -17.65 -9.09 -11.20
C ALA A 62 -16.34 -8.59 -11.82
N ILE A 63 -15.20 -8.84 -11.16
CA ILE A 63 -13.89 -8.44 -11.68
C ILE A 63 -13.55 -9.23 -12.96
N SER A 64 -13.82 -10.54 -13.00
CA SER A 64 -13.54 -11.37 -14.19
C SER A 64 -14.32 -10.90 -15.42
N ASN A 65 -15.52 -10.36 -15.24
CA ASN A 65 -16.35 -9.83 -16.33
C ASN A 65 -15.84 -8.46 -16.84
N MET A 66 -15.11 -7.70 -16.00
CA MET A 66 -14.45 -6.46 -16.44
C MET A 66 -13.26 -6.77 -17.39
N PHE A 67 -12.62 -7.93 -17.23
CA PHE A 67 -11.44 -8.33 -17.99
C PHE A 67 -11.70 -9.68 -18.70
N PRO A 68 -12.45 -9.67 -19.81
CA PRO A 68 -12.89 -10.91 -20.49
C PRO A 68 -11.80 -11.63 -21.27
N ASP A 69 -10.69 -10.94 -21.63
CA ASP A 69 -9.59 -11.54 -22.38
C ASP A 69 -8.69 -12.38 -21.48
N ARG A 70 -9.08 -13.63 -21.29
CA ARG A 70 -8.40 -14.58 -20.39
C ARG A 70 -7.01 -15.04 -20.87
N GLN A 71 -6.56 -14.61 -22.04
CA GLN A 71 -5.19 -14.86 -22.51
C GLN A 71 -4.24 -13.75 -22.10
N LYS A 72 -4.77 -12.56 -21.82
CA LYS A 72 -4.01 -11.38 -21.42
C LYS A 72 -4.12 -11.07 -19.94
N ASP A 73 -5.35 -11.19 -19.40
CA ASP A 73 -5.69 -10.75 -18.06
C ASP A 73 -6.13 -11.93 -17.19
N PHE A 74 -5.60 -12.00 -15.96
CA PHE A 74 -5.89 -13.11 -15.05
C PHE A 74 -6.46 -12.59 -13.75
N VAL A 75 -7.66 -13.06 -13.39
CA VAL A 75 -8.28 -12.81 -12.10
C VAL A 75 -8.26 -14.11 -11.30
N LEU A 76 -7.60 -14.07 -10.13
CA LEU A 76 -7.34 -15.24 -9.30
C LEU A 76 -7.85 -15.00 -7.88
N SER A 77 -8.49 -16.03 -7.28
CA SER A 77 -8.70 -16.08 -5.84
C SER A 77 -7.48 -16.72 -5.18
N ILE A 78 -6.85 -16.01 -4.26
CA ILE A 78 -5.68 -16.50 -3.53
C ILE A 78 -6.11 -17.18 -2.23
N ASN A 79 -6.97 -16.52 -1.47
CA ASN A 79 -7.55 -16.99 -0.23
C ASN A 79 -8.97 -16.44 -0.05
N GLU A 80 -9.52 -16.52 1.15
CA GLU A 80 -10.89 -16.12 1.45
C GLU A 80 -11.16 -14.60 1.36
N THR A 81 -10.12 -13.74 1.34
CA THR A 81 -10.26 -12.29 1.32
C THR A 81 -9.55 -11.63 0.15
N ASP A 82 -8.60 -12.34 -0.49
CA ASP A 82 -7.68 -11.76 -1.45
C ASP A 82 -7.96 -12.26 -2.86
N LEU A 83 -8.23 -11.31 -3.75
CA LEU A 83 -8.24 -11.51 -5.21
C LEU A 83 -7.02 -10.83 -5.82
N VAL A 84 -6.48 -11.41 -6.88
CA VAL A 84 -5.37 -10.83 -7.64
C VAL A 84 -5.78 -10.66 -9.08
N LEU A 85 -5.58 -9.47 -9.60
CA LEU A 85 -5.63 -9.18 -11.03
C LEU A 85 -4.20 -9.03 -11.56
N ILE A 86 -3.88 -9.81 -12.57
CA ILE A 86 -2.69 -9.60 -13.40
C ILE A 86 -3.18 -9.05 -14.73
N LYS A 87 -2.86 -7.79 -15.00
CA LYS A 87 -3.38 -7.03 -16.14
C LYS A 87 -2.26 -6.69 -17.11
N GLU A 88 -2.42 -7.08 -18.38
CA GLU A 88 -1.55 -6.59 -19.45
C GLU A 88 -1.80 -5.10 -19.69
N LEU A 89 -0.72 -4.31 -19.68
CA LEU A 89 -0.78 -2.86 -19.85
C LEU A 89 -0.56 -2.48 -21.31
N THR A 90 -1.31 -1.49 -21.77
CA THR A 90 -1.25 -0.96 -23.14
C THR A 90 -0.60 0.42 -23.22
N GLY A 91 -0.58 1.13 -22.10
CA GLY A 91 0.01 2.46 -21.99
C GLY A 91 1.54 2.45 -21.86
N PRO A 92 2.15 3.64 -21.76
CA PRO A 92 3.59 3.78 -21.54
C PRO A 92 4.02 3.05 -20.25
N ALA A 93 5.07 2.25 -20.33
CA ALA A 93 5.56 1.41 -19.22
C ALA A 93 5.95 2.21 -17.96
N ASP A 94 6.23 3.50 -18.10
CA ASP A 94 6.65 4.39 -17.03
C ASP A 94 5.49 5.22 -16.43
N SER A 95 4.24 4.97 -16.90
CA SER A 95 3.05 5.68 -16.42
C SER A 95 2.19 4.78 -15.55
N ASN A 96 2.01 5.15 -14.29
CA ASN A 96 1.08 4.44 -13.39
C ASN A 96 -0.39 4.84 -13.61
N LYS A 97 -0.68 5.72 -14.57
CA LYS A 97 -2.03 6.26 -14.78
C LYS A 97 -3.04 5.17 -15.12
N GLU A 98 -2.72 4.31 -16.11
CA GLU A 98 -3.59 3.22 -16.52
C GLU A 98 -3.93 2.28 -15.34
N VAL A 99 -2.94 1.97 -14.50
CA VAL A 99 -3.12 1.07 -13.35
C VAL A 99 -4.02 1.68 -12.29
N TYR A 100 -3.89 2.99 -12.04
CA TYR A 100 -4.78 3.70 -11.11
C TYR A 100 -6.21 3.76 -11.61
N GLU A 101 -6.42 4.07 -12.89
CA GLU A 101 -7.75 4.06 -13.51
C GLU A 101 -8.43 2.69 -13.38
N ILE A 102 -7.68 1.61 -13.63
CA ILE A 102 -8.16 0.24 -13.44
C ILE A 102 -8.53 -0.05 -11.97
N ALA A 103 -7.70 0.37 -11.03
CA ALA A 103 -7.95 0.17 -9.61
C ALA A 103 -9.20 0.93 -9.13
N GLU A 104 -9.38 2.17 -9.57
CA GLU A 104 -10.56 2.99 -9.28
C GLU A 104 -11.84 2.37 -9.87
N GLU A 105 -11.78 1.85 -11.09
CA GLU A 105 -12.91 1.15 -11.71
C GLU A 105 -13.29 -0.13 -10.95
N ILE A 106 -12.31 -0.90 -10.49
CA ILE A 106 -12.55 -2.10 -9.67
C ILE A 106 -13.18 -1.72 -8.33
N GLU A 107 -12.62 -0.74 -7.61
CA GLU A 107 -13.14 -0.28 -6.34
C GLU A 107 -14.59 0.18 -6.47
N LYS A 108 -14.84 1.02 -7.47
CA LYS A 108 -16.19 1.52 -7.77
C LYS A 108 -17.16 0.37 -8.09
N LYS A 109 -16.75 -0.58 -8.94
CA LYS A 109 -17.57 -1.73 -9.33
C LYS A 109 -17.96 -2.58 -8.12
N LEU A 110 -17.00 -2.89 -7.25
CA LEU A 110 -17.25 -3.69 -6.04
C LEU A 110 -18.15 -2.94 -5.05
N HIS A 111 -17.96 -1.63 -4.91
CA HIS A 111 -18.81 -0.80 -4.05
C HIS A 111 -20.23 -0.67 -4.59
N ASP A 112 -20.40 -0.29 -5.86
CA ASP A 112 -21.71 0.07 -6.43
C ASP A 112 -22.60 -1.17 -6.66
N ASP A 113 -22.01 -2.28 -7.13
CA ASP A 113 -22.79 -3.48 -7.47
C ASP A 113 -22.97 -4.43 -6.29
N LEU A 114 -21.99 -4.51 -5.38
CA LEU A 114 -21.96 -5.51 -4.32
C LEU A 114 -21.89 -4.93 -2.91
N ASN A 115 -21.81 -3.59 -2.78
CA ASN A 115 -21.63 -2.88 -1.51
C ASN A 115 -20.39 -3.39 -0.71
N LEU A 116 -19.34 -3.83 -1.41
CA LEU A 116 -18.13 -4.35 -0.82
C LEU A 116 -17.08 -3.25 -0.71
N LYS A 117 -16.40 -3.20 0.44
CA LYS A 117 -15.21 -2.36 0.67
C LYS A 117 -13.96 -3.20 0.46
N CYS A 118 -12.98 -2.62 -0.22
CA CYS A 118 -11.70 -3.27 -0.45
C CYS A 118 -10.54 -2.28 -0.32
N VAL A 119 -9.35 -2.83 -0.14
CA VAL A 119 -8.09 -2.10 -0.26
C VAL A 119 -7.31 -2.74 -1.39
N ILE A 120 -6.79 -1.92 -2.30
CA ILE A 120 -6.07 -2.39 -3.49
C ILE A 120 -4.60 -2.00 -3.35
N GLY A 121 -3.73 -3.00 -3.27
CA GLY A 121 -2.29 -2.85 -3.36
C GLY A 121 -1.81 -3.06 -4.78
N ILE A 122 -0.93 -2.20 -5.27
CA ILE A 122 -0.41 -2.24 -6.63
C ILE A 122 1.11 -2.38 -6.59
N GLY A 123 1.64 -3.44 -7.21
CA GLY A 123 3.07 -3.61 -7.44
C GLY A 123 3.56 -2.75 -8.61
N THR A 124 4.87 -2.58 -8.72
CA THR A 124 5.49 -1.93 -9.89
C THR A 124 5.32 -2.79 -11.14
N THR A 125 5.39 -2.17 -12.31
CA THR A 125 5.16 -2.86 -13.59
C THR A 125 6.14 -4.02 -13.80
N ALA A 126 5.60 -5.20 -14.08
CA ALA A 126 6.36 -6.38 -14.48
C ALA A 126 6.63 -6.31 -15.98
N LYS A 127 7.90 -6.30 -16.37
CA LYS A 127 8.31 -6.33 -17.80
C LYS A 127 8.36 -7.75 -18.36
N HIS A 128 8.44 -8.76 -17.49
CA HIS A 128 8.54 -10.17 -17.82
C HIS A 128 7.76 -11.02 -16.84
N LEU A 129 7.26 -12.18 -17.27
CA LEU A 129 6.56 -13.13 -16.38
C LEU A 129 7.40 -13.58 -15.18
N ARG A 130 8.72 -13.64 -15.33
CA ARG A 130 9.66 -14.07 -14.28
C ARG A 130 9.58 -13.24 -13.01
N VAL A 131 9.25 -11.96 -13.12
CA VAL A 131 9.20 -11.03 -11.98
C VAL A 131 7.79 -10.84 -11.39
N LEU A 132 6.79 -11.58 -11.86
CA LEU A 132 5.41 -11.45 -11.35
C LEU A 132 5.31 -11.77 -9.85
N ALA A 133 6.06 -12.76 -9.35
CA ALA A 133 6.09 -13.08 -7.92
C ALA A 133 6.58 -11.90 -7.08
N ASP A 134 7.62 -11.20 -7.54
CA ASP A 134 8.12 -10.01 -6.85
C ASP A 134 7.08 -8.88 -6.86
N LYS A 135 6.38 -8.70 -7.99
CA LYS A 135 5.32 -7.67 -8.10
C LYS A 135 4.10 -7.98 -7.23
N TYR A 136 3.79 -9.24 -7.04
CA TYR A 136 2.78 -9.67 -6.09
C TYR A 136 3.21 -9.38 -4.64
N LYS A 137 4.46 -9.68 -4.26
CA LYS A 137 5.02 -9.31 -2.95
C LYS A 137 4.99 -7.80 -2.72
N GLU A 138 5.35 -7.00 -3.74
CA GLU A 138 5.23 -5.53 -3.68
C GLU A 138 3.80 -5.07 -3.42
N ALA A 139 2.80 -5.67 -4.08
CA ALA A 139 1.39 -5.36 -3.85
C ALA A 139 0.93 -5.72 -2.42
N GLN A 140 1.42 -6.83 -1.87
CA GLN A 140 1.17 -7.20 -0.47
C GLN A 140 1.79 -6.17 0.49
N VAL A 141 3.05 -5.79 0.28
CA VAL A 141 3.74 -4.78 1.08
C VAL A 141 3.01 -3.43 0.99
N ALA A 142 2.50 -3.06 -0.19
CA ALA A 142 1.74 -1.83 -0.36
C ALA A 142 0.51 -1.78 0.58
N ILE A 143 -0.24 -2.88 0.69
CA ILE A 143 -1.38 -2.96 1.61
C ILE A 143 -0.92 -2.91 3.06
N GLU A 144 0.08 -3.69 3.45
CA GLU A 144 0.52 -3.77 4.84
C GLU A 144 1.11 -2.44 5.35
N VAL A 145 1.94 -1.79 4.54
CA VAL A 145 2.50 -0.47 4.86
C VAL A 145 1.40 0.60 4.85
N GLY A 146 0.49 0.53 3.89
CA GLY A 146 -0.64 1.45 3.80
C GLY A 146 -1.57 1.40 5.00
N LYS A 147 -1.85 0.22 5.55
CA LYS A 147 -2.63 0.06 6.78
C LYS A 147 -2.02 0.81 7.98
N VAL A 148 -0.69 0.91 8.02
CA VAL A 148 0.00 1.59 9.12
C VAL A 148 0.07 3.10 8.90
N PHE A 149 0.42 3.55 7.69
CA PHE A 149 0.80 4.94 7.45
C PHE A 149 -0.21 5.76 6.66
N ASP A 150 -1.03 5.11 5.82
CA ASP A 150 -1.98 5.74 4.90
C ASP A 150 -3.40 5.15 5.08
N THR A 151 -3.88 5.08 6.31
CA THR A 151 -5.14 4.41 6.69
C THR A 151 -6.38 4.89 5.94
N GLU A 152 -6.34 6.11 5.40
CA GLU A 152 -7.45 6.71 4.64
C GLU A 152 -7.46 6.31 3.16
N LYS A 153 -6.38 5.69 2.66
CA LYS A 153 -6.28 5.31 1.26
C LYS A 153 -6.74 3.88 1.05
N SER A 154 -7.59 3.70 0.05
CA SER A 154 -8.05 2.38 -0.41
C SER A 154 -7.22 1.84 -1.58
N ILE A 155 -6.52 2.70 -2.33
CA ILE A 155 -5.65 2.33 -3.45
C ILE A 155 -4.24 2.79 -3.14
N ILE A 156 -3.31 1.84 -3.06
CA ILE A 156 -1.94 2.07 -2.60
C ILE A 156 -0.95 1.45 -3.58
N HIS A 157 -0.14 2.30 -4.21
CA HIS A 157 0.92 1.85 -5.11
C HIS A 157 2.24 1.73 -4.35
N TYR A 158 3.00 0.67 -4.61
CA TYR A 158 4.28 0.37 -3.95
C TYR A 158 5.29 1.53 -4.05
N ASP A 159 5.36 2.23 -5.19
CA ASP A 159 6.26 3.36 -5.38
C ASP A 159 5.93 4.58 -4.50
N ASN A 160 4.70 4.66 -4.00
CA ASN A 160 4.23 5.80 -3.21
C ASN A 160 4.34 5.59 -1.69
N LEU A 161 4.93 4.49 -1.25
CA LEU A 161 5.08 4.18 0.17
C LEU A 161 6.12 5.06 0.90
N GLY A 162 7.08 5.62 0.16
CA GLY A 162 8.08 6.53 0.70
C GLY A 162 8.86 5.95 1.88
N ILE A 163 9.05 6.77 2.92
CA ILE A 163 9.77 6.40 4.14
C ILE A 163 9.05 5.27 4.90
N GLY A 164 7.74 5.16 4.81
CA GLY A 164 6.96 4.10 5.47
C GLY A 164 7.46 2.70 5.12
N ARG A 165 7.87 2.48 3.86
CA ARG A 165 8.44 1.21 3.41
C ARG A 165 9.76 0.88 4.11
N LEU A 166 10.61 1.86 4.34
CA LEU A 166 11.88 1.67 5.06
C LEU A 166 11.62 1.32 6.53
N ILE A 167 10.76 2.09 7.19
CA ILE A 167 10.42 1.88 8.60
C ILE A 167 9.80 0.50 8.81
N TYR A 168 8.89 0.09 7.93
CA TYR A 168 8.23 -1.22 8.01
C TYR A 168 9.21 -2.42 7.96
N GLN A 169 10.40 -2.23 7.39
CA GLN A 169 11.45 -3.25 7.32
C GLN A 169 12.43 -3.22 8.50
N LEU A 170 12.34 -2.22 9.39
CA LEU A 170 13.26 -2.11 10.51
C LEU A 170 12.89 -3.11 11.63
N PRO A 171 13.89 -3.70 12.30
CA PRO A 171 13.66 -4.46 13.52
C PRO A 171 12.99 -3.58 14.59
N THR A 172 12.00 -4.12 15.30
CA THR A 172 11.29 -3.39 16.36
C THR A 172 12.22 -2.89 17.45
N THR A 173 13.24 -3.67 17.80
CA THR A 173 14.28 -3.27 18.76
C THR A 173 15.05 -2.02 18.35
N LEU A 174 15.37 -1.87 17.06
CA LEU A 174 15.99 -0.67 16.54
C LEU A 174 15.04 0.53 16.61
N CYS A 175 13.77 0.31 16.31
CA CYS A 175 12.72 1.33 16.43
C CYS A 175 12.57 1.83 17.88
N GLU A 176 12.54 0.92 18.86
CA GLU A 176 12.46 1.25 20.29
C GLU A 176 13.71 2.03 20.76
N MET A 177 14.89 1.60 20.36
CA MET A 177 16.14 2.32 20.64
C MET A 177 16.11 3.74 20.10
N PHE A 178 15.71 3.91 18.84
CA PHE A 178 15.60 5.23 18.20
C PHE A 178 14.63 6.15 18.96
N LEU A 179 13.44 5.67 19.34
CA LEU A 179 12.50 6.48 20.13
C LEU A 179 13.07 6.89 21.48
N SER A 180 13.78 5.99 22.17
CA SER A 180 14.42 6.30 23.45
C SER A 180 15.55 7.34 23.34
N GLU A 181 16.26 7.35 22.22
CA GLU A 181 17.30 8.34 21.93
C GLU A 181 16.72 9.71 21.58
N VAL A 182 15.64 9.74 20.83
CA VAL A 182 14.96 10.99 20.42
C VAL A 182 14.25 11.64 21.61
N PHE A 183 13.55 10.85 22.42
CA PHE A 183 12.72 11.34 23.53
C PHE A 183 13.35 11.05 24.91
N LYS A 184 14.60 11.44 25.11
CA LYS A 184 15.35 11.19 26.35
C LYS A 184 14.70 11.74 27.62
N LYS A 185 14.00 12.87 27.52
CA LYS A 185 13.43 13.58 28.68
C LYS A 185 11.99 13.17 28.97
N ASN A 186 11.20 13.05 27.95
CA ASN A 186 9.78 12.71 28.06
C ASN A 186 9.42 11.74 26.93
N PRO A 187 8.79 10.62 27.23
CA PRO A 187 8.33 9.70 26.19
C PRO A 187 7.28 10.38 25.30
N ILE A 188 7.19 9.93 24.06
CA ILE A 188 6.22 10.47 23.08
C ILE A 188 4.77 10.33 23.59
N GLU A 189 4.50 9.35 24.42
CA GLU A 189 3.21 9.09 25.06
C GLU A 189 2.80 10.20 26.05
N ALA A 190 3.74 11.02 26.49
CA ALA A 190 3.45 12.18 27.34
C ALA A 190 2.83 13.37 26.58
N LEU A 191 2.84 13.31 25.25
CA LEU A 191 2.19 14.32 24.41
C LEU A 191 0.68 14.07 24.36
N ASP A 192 -0.09 15.09 24.74
CA ASP A 192 -1.55 15.03 24.65
C ASP A 192 -2.04 15.04 23.18
N GLN A 193 -3.28 14.64 22.97
CA GLN A 193 -3.88 14.57 21.63
C GLN A 193 -3.93 15.92 20.92
N GLU A 194 -4.15 17.01 21.65
CA GLU A 194 -4.16 18.36 21.07
C GLU A 194 -2.78 18.75 20.52
N THR A 195 -1.73 18.41 21.28
CA THR A 195 -0.34 18.62 20.87
C THR A 195 0.00 17.79 19.63
N LEU A 196 -0.34 16.50 19.62
CA LEU A 196 -0.14 15.63 18.45
C LEU A 196 -0.91 16.12 17.23
N TYR A 197 -2.14 16.56 17.40
CA TYR A 197 -2.94 17.15 16.32
C TYR A 197 -2.29 18.42 15.76
N THR A 198 -1.79 19.29 16.63
CA THR A 198 -1.06 20.51 16.23
C THR A 198 0.20 20.16 15.42
N ILE A 199 0.97 19.17 15.86
CA ILE A 199 2.18 18.69 15.17
C ILE A 199 1.84 18.16 13.79
N ASN A 200 0.84 17.29 13.68
CA ASN A 200 0.43 16.72 12.40
C ASN A 200 -0.02 17.81 11.42
N LYS A 201 -0.82 18.77 11.88
CA LYS A 201 -1.24 19.90 11.05
C LYS A 201 -0.07 20.80 10.63
N PHE A 202 0.93 20.95 11.48
CA PHE A 202 2.14 21.69 11.13
C PHE A 202 2.95 21.00 10.04
N PHE A 203 3.08 19.67 10.09
CA PHE A 203 3.71 18.89 9.04
C PHE A 203 2.91 18.87 7.74
N GLU A 204 1.58 18.71 7.80
CA GLU A 204 0.70 18.76 6.63
C GLU A 204 0.79 20.11 5.88
N ASN A 205 1.05 21.20 6.60
CA ASN A 205 1.21 22.53 6.03
C ASN A 205 2.68 22.91 5.79
N ASN A 206 3.57 21.95 5.58
CA ASN A 206 4.97 22.14 5.24
C ASN A 206 5.73 23.08 6.18
N LEU A 207 5.50 22.94 7.48
CA LEU A 207 6.11 23.76 8.54
C LEU A 207 5.78 25.27 8.44
N ASN A 208 4.68 25.61 7.77
CA ASN A 208 4.25 27.00 7.61
C ASN A 208 3.36 27.43 8.77
N VAL A 209 3.91 28.28 9.66
CA VAL A 209 3.21 28.77 10.86
C VAL A 209 1.90 29.50 10.52
N SER A 210 1.91 30.35 9.48
CA SER A 210 0.73 31.16 9.14
C SER A 210 -0.40 30.30 8.56
N GLU A 211 -0.07 29.33 7.69
CA GLU A 211 -1.04 28.42 7.11
C GLU A 211 -1.60 27.49 8.16
N THR A 212 -0.73 26.93 9.01
CA THR A 212 -1.15 26.03 10.09
C THR A 212 -2.07 26.73 11.08
N SER A 213 -1.77 27.98 11.46
CA SER A 213 -2.63 28.75 12.39
C SER A 213 -4.03 28.98 11.80
N ARG A 214 -4.13 29.26 10.50
CA ARG A 214 -5.42 29.37 9.79
C ARG A 214 -6.19 28.05 9.80
N LYS A 215 -5.52 26.94 9.50
CA LYS A 215 -6.13 25.60 9.48
C LYS A 215 -6.59 25.12 10.86
N LEU A 216 -5.88 25.53 11.92
CA LEU A 216 -6.23 25.24 13.31
C LEU A 216 -7.24 26.24 13.91
N PHE A 217 -7.60 27.30 13.16
CA PHE A 217 -8.47 28.39 13.64
C PHE A 217 -7.93 29.05 14.93
N VAL A 218 -6.61 29.21 15.02
CA VAL A 218 -5.97 29.88 16.15
C VAL A 218 -5.14 31.08 15.69
N HIS A 219 -4.89 32.03 16.62
CA HIS A 219 -3.98 33.14 16.31
C HIS A 219 -2.55 32.63 16.12
N ARG A 220 -1.79 33.27 15.23
CA ARG A 220 -0.39 32.89 14.93
C ARG A 220 0.47 32.78 16.19
N ASN A 221 0.33 33.69 17.13
CA ASN A 221 1.08 33.69 18.40
C ASN A 221 0.72 32.48 19.28
N THR A 222 -0.52 32.03 19.26
CA THR A 222 -0.96 30.81 19.95
C THR A 222 -0.25 29.58 19.39
N LEU A 223 -0.14 29.48 18.07
CA LEU A 223 0.59 28.37 17.44
C LEU A 223 2.09 28.44 17.79
N VAL A 224 2.71 29.61 17.73
CA VAL A 224 4.13 29.79 18.16
C VAL A 224 4.32 29.35 19.62
N TYR A 225 3.42 29.74 20.52
CA TYR A 225 3.47 29.28 21.90
C TYR A 225 3.36 27.75 22.02
N ARG A 226 2.47 27.11 21.26
CA ARG A 226 2.36 25.64 21.21
C ARG A 226 3.65 24.99 20.73
N LEU A 227 4.28 25.52 19.68
CA LEU A 227 5.56 25.00 19.15
C LEU A 227 6.70 25.16 20.17
N GLU A 228 6.73 26.30 20.94
CA GLU A 228 7.68 26.48 22.04
C GLU A 228 7.45 25.49 23.19
N LYS A 229 6.18 25.18 23.50
CA LYS A 229 5.83 24.15 24.48
C LYS A 229 6.35 22.79 24.05
N ILE A 230 6.16 22.41 22.76
CA ILE A 230 6.66 21.15 22.19
C ILE A 230 8.19 21.09 22.29
N LYS A 231 8.89 22.18 21.93
CA LYS A 231 10.34 22.27 22.06
C LYS A 231 10.80 22.06 23.52
N LYS A 232 10.12 22.64 24.48
CA LYS A 232 10.45 22.46 25.91
C LYS A 232 10.24 21.02 26.38
N LEU A 233 9.17 20.38 25.92
CA LEU A 233 8.84 19.00 26.29
C LEU A 233 9.77 17.97 25.66
N THR A 234 10.10 18.13 24.39
CA THR A 234 10.80 17.11 23.59
C THR A 234 12.28 17.42 23.35
N GLY A 235 12.67 18.69 23.46
CA GLY A 235 14.00 19.17 23.06
C GLY A 235 14.12 19.45 21.55
N LEU A 236 13.06 19.22 20.78
CA LEU A 236 13.05 19.38 19.31
C LEU A 236 12.24 20.61 18.90
N ASP A 237 12.88 21.55 18.21
CA ASP A 237 12.21 22.71 17.62
C ASP A 237 11.71 22.35 16.21
N LEU A 238 10.40 22.17 16.07
CA LEU A 238 9.78 21.75 14.81
C LEU A 238 9.88 22.78 13.68
N ARG A 239 10.35 24.01 13.98
CA ARG A 239 10.63 25.06 12.98
C ARG A 239 11.99 24.86 12.33
N GLU A 240 12.85 24.04 12.94
CA GLU A 240 14.14 23.63 12.38
C GLU A 240 13.96 22.34 11.58
N PHE A 241 14.40 22.35 10.34
CA PHE A 241 14.15 21.27 9.39
C PHE A 241 14.64 19.90 9.88
N ASP A 242 15.86 19.82 10.41
CA ASP A 242 16.43 18.58 10.92
C ASP A 242 15.66 18.02 12.11
N HIS A 243 15.23 18.88 13.03
CA HIS A 243 14.40 18.49 14.16
C HIS A 243 13.00 18.05 13.71
N ALA A 244 12.43 18.71 12.72
CA ALA A 244 11.14 18.33 12.15
C ALA A 244 11.20 16.96 11.50
N ILE A 245 12.27 16.63 10.74
CA ILE A 245 12.48 15.30 10.15
C ILE A 245 12.57 14.24 11.25
N ILE A 246 13.43 14.44 12.25
CA ILE A 246 13.60 13.50 13.36
C ILE A 246 12.26 13.23 14.03
N PHE A 247 11.49 14.29 14.30
CA PHE A 247 10.19 14.15 14.94
C PHE A 247 9.17 13.43 14.05
N LYS A 248 9.13 13.73 12.75
CA LYS A 248 8.24 13.07 11.79
C LYS A 248 8.54 11.58 11.70
N VAL A 249 9.81 11.22 11.60
CA VAL A 249 10.25 9.82 11.57
C VAL A 249 9.88 9.14 12.89
N ALA A 250 10.07 9.78 14.04
CA ALA A 250 9.70 9.23 15.34
C ALA A 250 8.19 8.95 15.46
N LEU A 251 7.33 9.83 14.94
CA LEU A 251 5.89 9.59 14.89
C LEU A 251 5.55 8.37 14.01
N MET A 252 6.22 8.21 12.88
CA MET A 252 6.02 7.07 12.00
C MET A 252 6.50 5.77 12.65
N VAL A 253 7.67 5.79 13.29
CA VAL A 253 8.20 4.64 14.04
C VAL A 253 7.24 4.23 15.16
N LYS A 254 6.66 5.19 15.89
CA LYS A 254 5.66 4.90 16.92
C LYS A 254 4.40 4.25 16.36
N LYS A 255 3.88 4.76 15.24
CA LYS A 255 2.75 4.12 14.54
C LYS A 255 3.05 2.67 14.16
N TYR A 256 4.26 2.42 13.63
CA TYR A 256 4.69 1.10 13.26
C TYR A 256 4.75 0.15 14.47
N LEU A 257 5.37 0.57 15.57
CA LEU A 257 5.43 -0.24 16.80
C LEU A 257 4.03 -0.55 17.36
N ASN A 258 3.13 0.43 17.39
CA ASN A 258 1.75 0.19 17.83
C ASN A 258 1.06 -0.85 16.95
N SER A 259 1.25 -0.80 15.64
CA SER A 259 0.68 -1.78 14.71
C SER A 259 1.19 -3.21 14.94
N GLN A 260 2.44 -3.37 15.38
CA GLN A 260 3.02 -4.68 15.69
C GLN A 260 2.46 -5.24 17.01
N ASN A 261 2.11 -4.38 17.96
CA ASN A 261 1.56 -4.77 19.26
C ASN A 261 0.04 -4.96 19.24
N GLY A 262 -0.63 -4.75 18.10
CA GLY A 262 -2.09 -4.83 17.99
C GLY A 262 -2.83 -3.66 18.66
N GLU A 263 -2.15 -2.58 18.95
CA GLU A 263 -2.70 -1.33 19.49
C GLU A 263 -3.07 -0.40 18.29
N TYR A 264 -4.37 -0.41 17.92
CA TYR A 264 -4.93 0.49 16.91
C TYR A 264 -5.73 1.62 17.54
#